data_1b5ea03ffb3af2471f238a05e642e77f
#
_entry.id   1b5ea03ffb3af2471f238a05e642e77f
#
_cell.length_a   1.000
_cell.length_b   1.000
_cell.length_c   1.000
_cell.angle_alpha   90.00
_cell.angle_beta   90.00
_cell.angle_gamma   90.00
#
_symmetry.space_group_name_H-M   'P 1'
#
loop_
_entity.id
_entity.type
_entity.pdbx_description
1 polymer ?
#
loop_
_entity_poly.entity_id
_entity_poly.type
_entity_poly.pdbx_seq_one_letter_code
_entity_poly.pdbx_strand_id
1 'polypeptide(L)'
;MASDTTPRKGQWANAPLVFVLAQVRFLPNAAAAPEHLRDAIVKRIGAQFPTISQTNGVSIEINLDAAPSLPRATPEVAYDLVNNDVDAMVRVQQGALTYAVTSYVDSSHFREAWLDITNALEDVQVSTVTRLGLRYVDFLVPQHGRRPEDYVNAPWNLNGMPALPGAMRGPDLHVSMVDVAYPAGRMRLQFMRGFGVPSLPMDLQGMLSPRQQSAPAPGECGVIDSDRWVDGEHRADRATLSQLFTQMHTDASSAFRAMITPLARCEWDPEAARGDNA
;
A
#
# COMPACT_ATOMS: atom_id res chain seq x y z
N MET A 1 9.68 -19.17 -28.00
CA MET A 1 8.78 -19.69 -26.94
C MET A 1 7.72 -18.63 -26.75
N ALA A 2 6.46 -18.91 -27.12
CA ALA A 2 5.36 -17.98 -26.87
C ALA A 2 5.11 -17.94 -25.35
N SER A 3 5.20 -16.78 -24.72
CA SER A 3 4.81 -16.59 -23.34
C SER A 3 3.32 -16.86 -23.22
N ASP A 4 2.96 -17.80 -22.38
CA ASP A 4 1.57 -18.08 -21.99
C ASP A 4 0.99 -16.82 -21.32
N THR A 5 0.21 -16.05 -22.06
CA THR A 5 -0.40 -14.78 -21.65
C THR A 5 -1.81 -14.99 -21.09
N THR A 6 -2.15 -16.20 -20.62
CA THR A 6 -3.43 -16.43 -19.97
C THR A 6 -3.53 -15.58 -18.70
N PRO A 7 -4.48 -14.63 -18.59
CA PRO A 7 -4.64 -13.80 -17.39
C PRO A 7 -4.87 -14.68 -16.17
N ARG A 8 -4.03 -14.55 -15.15
CA ARG A 8 -4.22 -15.26 -13.90
C ARG A 8 -5.44 -14.71 -13.17
N LYS A 9 -6.28 -15.60 -12.64
CA LYS A 9 -7.51 -15.27 -11.92
C LYS A 9 -7.22 -14.26 -10.79
N GLY A 10 -7.74 -13.02 -10.92
CA GLY A 10 -7.53 -11.92 -9.96
C GLY A 10 -6.61 -10.80 -10.43
N GLN A 11 -5.99 -10.90 -11.60
CA GLN A 11 -5.17 -9.87 -12.20
C GLN A 11 -5.93 -9.19 -13.34
N TRP A 12 -6.13 -7.87 -13.23
CA TRP A 12 -6.74 -7.07 -14.29
C TRP A 12 -5.70 -6.66 -15.32
N ALA A 13 -6.07 -6.74 -16.61
CA ALA A 13 -5.15 -6.44 -17.71
C ALA A 13 -4.58 -5.02 -17.66
N ASN A 14 -5.38 -4.06 -17.18
CA ASN A 14 -5.02 -2.65 -17.07
C ASN A 14 -5.18 -2.16 -15.63
N ALA A 15 -4.74 -2.95 -14.64
CA ALA A 15 -4.88 -2.60 -13.23
C ALA A 15 -4.28 -1.21 -12.93
N PRO A 16 -5.01 -0.33 -12.21
CA PRO A 16 -4.50 0.97 -11.79
C PRO A 16 -3.52 0.88 -10.62
N LEU A 17 -3.31 -0.31 -10.07
CA LEU A 17 -2.48 -0.60 -8.92
C LEU A 17 -1.00 -0.31 -9.23
N VAL A 18 -0.41 0.60 -8.46
CA VAL A 18 0.97 1.06 -8.67
C VAL A 18 1.90 0.77 -7.49
N PHE A 19 1.32 0.48 -6.32
CA PHE A 19 2.09 0.26 -5.11
C PHE A 19 1.35 -0.64 -4.14
N VAL A 20 2.05 -1.63 -3.58
CA VAL A 20 1.54 -2.51 -2.52
C VAL A 20 2.55 -2.58 -1.40
N LEU A 21 2.08 -2.53 -0.16
CA LEU A 21 2.89 -2.60 1.04
C LEU A 21 2.26 -3.54 2.06
N ALA A 22 3.08 -4.40 2.69
CA ALA A 22 2.74 -5.15 3.88
C ALA A 22 3.73 -4.84 5.00
N GLN A 23 3.21 -4.55 6.19
CA GLN A 23 4.02 -4.22 7.37
C GLN A 23 3.63 -5.08 8.56
N VAL A 24 4.61 -5.52 9.33
CA VAL A 24 4.42 -6.00 10.69
C VAL A 24 5.07 -5.04 11.68
N ARG A 25 4.41 -4.83 12.83
CA ARG A 25 4.99 -4.15 13.98
C ARG A 25 5.10 -5.11 15.15
N PHE A 26 6.13 -4.93 15.94
CA PHE A 26 6.41 -5.74 17.13
C PHE A 26 7.03 -4.88 18.23
N LEU A 27 7.01 -5.38 19.47
CA LEU A 27 7.64 -4.67 20.56
C LEU A 27 9.17 -4.70 20.38
N PRO A 28 9.83 -3.53 20.41
CA PRO A 28 11.29 -3.46 20.30
C PRO A 28 11.97 -4.26 21.41
N ASN A 29 12.98 -5.05 21.02
CA ASN A 29 13.88 -5.72 21.95
C ASN A 29 15.33 -5.64 21.43
N ALA A 30 16.31 -5.94 22.27
CA ALA A 30 17.73 -5.83 21.90
C ALA A 30 18.13 -6.80 20.79
N ALA A 31 17.52 -8.01 20.72
CA ALA A 31 17.80 -8.99 19.68
C ALA A 31 17.22 -8.56 18.32
N ALA A 32 16.14 -7.79 18.32
CA ALA A 32 15.47 -7.26 17.13
C ALA A 32 15.84 -5.79 16.86
N ALA A 33 17.03 -5.35 17.26
CA ALA A 33 17.56 -4.07 16.80
C ALA A 33 17.62 -4.04 15.26
N PRO A 34 17.41 -2.87 14.61
CA PRO A 34 17.33 -2.77 13.16
C PRO A 34 18.52 -3.42 12.43
N GLU A 35 19.74 -3.33 12.98
CA GLU A 35 20.95 -3.94 12.45
C GLU A 35 20.85 -5.46 12.42
N HIS A 36 20.44 -6.07 13.53
CA HIS A 36 20.33 -7.51 13.66
C HIS A 36 19.24 -8.08 12.74
N LEU A 37 18.09 -7.40 12.66
CA LEU A 37 17.02 -7.82 11.78
C LEU A 37 17.43 -7.67 10.30
N ARG A 38 18.12 -6.58 9.92
CA ARG A 38 18.70 -6.43 8.59
C ARG A 38 19.64 -7.60 8.27
N ASP A 39 20.55 -7.96 9.17
CA ASP A 39 21.51 -9.03 8.95
C ASP A 39 20.82 -10.40 8.82
N ALA A 40 19.78 -10.66 9.61
CA ALA A 40 18.93 -11.85 9.49
C ALA A 40 18.25 -11.95 8.11
N ILE A 41 17.71 -10.82 7.61
CA ILE A 41 17.11 -10.74 6.28
C ILE A 41 18.15 -10.97 5.18
N VAL A 42 19.30 -10.29 5.25
CA VAL A 42 20.39 -10.45 4.29
C VAL A 42 20.87 -11.89 4.20
N LYS A 43 20.98 -12.59 5.32
CA LYS A 43 21.36 -14.01 5.36
C LYS A 43 20.36 -14.90 4.62
N ARG A 44 19.07 -14.59 4.65
CA ARG A 44 18.00 -15.40 4.06
C ARG A 44 17.75 -15.07 2.59
N ILE A 45 17.65 -13.79 2.26
CA ILE A 45 17.20 -13.32 0.96
C ILE A 45 18.07 -12.21 0.35
N GLY A 46 19.27 -11.93 0.90
CA GLY A 46 20.13 -10.84 0.45
C GLY A 46 20.50 -10.88 -1.02
N ALA A 47 20.56 -12.07 -1.64
CA ALA A 47 20.77 -12.19 -3.08
C ALA A 47 19.66 -11.55 -3.93
N GLN A 48 18.43 -11.44 -3.40
CA GLN A 48 17.29 -10.80 -4.07
C GLN A 48 17.30 -9.29 -3.86
N PHE A 49 17.92 -8.79 -2.77
CA PHE A 49 17.97 -7.40 -2.37
C PHE A 49 19.42 -6.92 -2.15
N PRO A 50 20.23 -6.82 -3.21
CA PRO A 50 21.67 -6.55 -3.09
C PRO A 50 22.01 -5.11 -2.70
N THR A 51 21.11 -4.16 -2.91
CA THR A 51 21.34 -2.76 -2.57
C THR A 51 20.83 -2.46 -1.17
N ILE A 52 21.74 -2.08 -0.27
CA ILE A 52 21.40 -1.74 1.12
C ILE A 52 21.78 -0.30 1.37
N SER A 53 20.83 0.50 1.87
CA SER A 53 21.08 1.87 2.31
C SER A 53 20.58 2.07 3.74
N GLN A 54 21.24 2.97 4.47
CA GLN A 54 20.83 3.40 5.79
C GLN A 54 20.26 4.81 5.72
N THR A 55 19.10 5.00 6.32
CA THR A 55 18.46 6.29 6.47
C THR A 55 18.40 6.65 7.96
N ASN A 56 18.82 7.85 8.30
CA ASN A 56 18.68 8.38 9.65
C ASN A 56 17.55 9.40 9.65
N GLY A 57 16.55 9.16 10.48
CA GLY A 57 15.39 10.00 10.67
C GLY A 57 15.26 10.49 12.10
N VAL A 58 14.21 11.24 12.34
CA VAL A 58 13.80 11.65 13.68
C VAL A 58 12.32 11.33 13.80
N SER A 59 11.96 10.47 14.73
CA SER A 59 10.56 10.26 15.11
C SER A 59 10.17 11.33 16.12
N ILE A 60 9.05 12.02 15.86
CA ILE A 60 8.50 13.04 16.78
C ILE A 60 7.21 12.47 17.36
N GLU A 61 7.23 12.21 18.65
CA GLU A 61 6.05 11.76 19.39
C GLU A 61 5.35 12.98 19.99
N ILE A 62 4.09 13.19 19.56
CA ILE A 62 3.20 14.22 20.11
C ILE A 62 2.09 13.52 20.86
N ASN A 63 2.07 13.64 22.18
CA ASN A 63 1.00 13.11 23.01
C ASN A 63 -0.10 14.16 23.14
N LEU A 64 -1.23 13.93 22.47
CA LEU A 64 -2.38 14.84 22.49
C LEU A 64 -3.30 14.66 23.69
N ASP A 65 -3.17 13.55 24.43
CA ASP A 65 -4.04 13.20 25.55
C ASP A 65 -3.45 13.57 26.93
N ALA A 66 -2.19 13.95 26.99
CA ALA A 66 -1.52 14.38 28.21
C ALA A 66 -1.44 15.91 28.29
N ALA A 67 -1.24 16.44 29.52
CA ALA A 67 -0.89 17.84 29.71
C ALA A 67 0.25 18.23 28.75
N PRO A 68 0.31 19.48 28.23
CA PRO A 68 1.22 19.87 27.16
C PRO A 68 2.66 19.51 27.52
N SER A 69 3.11 18.38 27.00
CA SER A 69 4.49 17.92 27.06
C SER A 69 5.21 18.35 25.80
N LEU A 70 6.48 18.73 25.92
CA LEU A 70 7.31 19.02 24.75
C LEU A 70 7.37 17.78 23.84
N PRO A 71 7.26 17.96 22.50
CA PRO A 71 7.45 16.88 21.56
C PRO A 71 8.77 16.16 21.82
N ARG A 72 8.75 14.84 21.95
CA ARG A 72 9.96 14.05 22.13
C ARG A 72 10.49 13.65 20.77
N ALA A 73 11.66 14.16 20.43
CA ALA A 73 12.39 13.75 19.23
C ALA A 73 13.30 12.56 19.57
N THR A 74 13.12 11.44 18.89
CA THR A 74 13.95 10.23 19.04
C THR A 74 14.63 9.95 17.71
N PRO A 75 15.99 9.84 17.66
CA PRO A 75 16.69 9.40 16.46
C PRO A 75 16.17 8.02 16.05
N GLU A 76 15.89 7.86 14.78
CA GLU A 76 15.42 6.61 14.19
C GLU A 76 16.37 6.19 13.07
N VAL A 77 16.80 4.93 13.12
CA VAL A 77 17.62 4.32 12.07
C VAL A 77 16.71 3.37 11.28
N ALA A 78 16.73 3.51 9.96
CA ALA A 78 16.08 2.58 9.05
C ALA A 78 17.09 2.01 8.04
N TYR A 79 16.90 0.76 7.66
CA TYR A 79 17.64 0.12 6.57
C TYR A 79 16.69 -0.22 5.45
N ASP A 80 17.02 0.21 4.24
CA ASP A 80 16.30 -0.10 3.01
C ASP A 80 17.13 -1.10 2.19
N LEU A 81 16.56 -2.26 1.96
CA LEU A 81 17.11 -3.29 1.09
C LEU A 81 16.29 -3.28 -0.20
N VAL A 82 16.94 -3.01 -1.34
CA VAL A 82 16.26 -2.82 -2.63
C VAL A 82 16.77 -3.85 -3.63
N ASN A 83 15.87 -4.41 -4.44
CA ASN A 83 16.19 -5.34 -5.49
C ASN A 83 16.85 -4.64 -6.70
N ASN A 84 17.44 -5.42 -7.63
CA ASN A 84 18.14 -4.88 -8.81
C ASN A 84 17.23 -4.07 -9.72
N ASP A 85 15.96 -4.42 -9.82
CA ASP A 85 14.98 -3.74 -10.67
C ASP A 85 14.41 -2.46 -10.05
N VAL A 86 14.72 -2.18 -8.79
CA VAL A 86 14.22 -1.04 -8.01
C VAL A 86 12.69 -1.00 -7.96
N ASP A 87 12.05 -2.16 -7.91
CA ASP A 87 10.59 -2.31 -7.87
C ASP A 87 10.09 -3.11 -6.67
N ALA A 88 11.02 -3.62 -5.83
CA ALA A 88 10.74 -4.24 -4.55
C ALA A 88 11.74 -3.77 -3.50
N MET A 89 11.27 -3.52 -2.28
CA MET A 89 12.11 -3.13 -1.16
C MET A 89 11.64 -3.74 0.16
N VAL A 90 12.59 -3.96 1.04
CA VAL A 90 12.36 -4.28 2.45
C VAL A 90 12.90 -3.14 3.28
N ARG A 91 12.05 -2.54 4.13
CA ARG A 91 12.47 -1.52 5.10
C ARG A 91 12.43 -2.11 6.50
N VAL A 92 13.55 -1.98 7.19
CA VAL A 92 13.72 -2.40 8.59
C VAL A 92 13.85 -1.17 9.46
N GLN A 93 13.00 -1.06 10.47
CA GLN A 93 12.98 0.04 11.44
C GLN A 93 12.87 -0.53 12.86
N GLN A 94 13.05 0.32 13.85
CA GLN A 94 12.83 -0.08 15.25
C GLN A 94 11.38 -0.56 15.46
N GLY A 95 11.21 -1.85 15.73
CA GLY A 95 9.89 -2.45 15.96
C GLY A 95 8.99 -2.57 14.72
N ALA A 96 9.54 -2.44 13.50
CA ALA A 96 8.76 -2.59 12.28
C ALA A 96 9.58 -3.23 11.14
N LEU A 97 8.90 -4.06 10.36
CA LEU A 97 9.40 -4.67 9.13
C LEU A 97 8.36 -4.46 8.03
N THR A 98 8.78 -3.82 6.94
CA THR A 98 7.90 -3.47 5.82
C THR A 98 8.44 -4.08 4.53
N TYR A 99 7.57 -4.69 3.73
CA TYR A 99 7.84 -5.10 2.36
C TYR A 99 6.95 -4.30 1.42
N ALA A 100 7.53 -3.73 0.38
CA ALA A 100 6.81 -2.92 -0.61
C ALA A 100 7.23 -3.28 -2.03
N VAL A 101 6.27 -3.20 -2.97
CA VAL A 101 6.51 -3.42 -4.40
C VAL A 101 5.77 -2.40 -5.26
N THR A 102 6.34 -2.09 -6.42
CA THR A 102 5.69 -1.32 -7.49
C THR A 102 5.41 -2.17 -8.73
N SER A 103 5.89 -3.42 -8.75
CA SER A 103 5.62 -4.42 -9.80
C SER A 103 4.86 -5.59 -9.17
N TYR A 104 3.56 -5.38 -8.99
CA TYR A 104 2.69 -6.37 -8.35
C TYR A 104 2.19 -7.39 -9.37
N VAL A 105 2.37 -8.68 -9.07
CA VAL A 105 1.92 -9.80 -9.93
C VAL A 105 0.53 -10.28 -9.48
N ASP A 106 0.44 -10.82 -8.28
CA ASP A 106 -0.80 -11.26 -7.63
C ASP A 106 -0.61 -11.36 -6.11
N SER A 107 -1.74 -11.52 -5.39
CA SER A 107 -1.73 -11.57 -3.92
C SER A 107 -0.98 -12.78 -3.35
N SER A 108 -0.97 -13.90 -4.05
CA SER A 108 -0.30 -15.11 -3.61
C SER A 108 1.22 -14.94 -3.71
N HIS A 109 1.70 -14.43 -4.83
CA HIS A 109 3.13 -14.16 -5.04
C HIS A 109 3.65 -13.12 -4.01
N PHE A 110 2.92 -12.01 -3.85
CA PHE A 110 3.29 -10.98 -2.87
C PHE A 110 3.28 -11.52 -1.44
N ARG A 111 2.26 -12.29 -1.05
CA ARG A 111 2.15 -12.90 0.27
C ARG A 111 3.31 -13.84 0.55
N GLU A 112 3.67 -14.75 -0.38
CA GLU A 112 4.76 -15.69 -0.19
C GLU A 112 6.10 -14.97 -0.01
N ALA A 113 6.39 -13.96 -0.85
CA ALA A 113 7.60 -13.16 -0.72
C ALA A 113 7.65 -12.43 0.65
N TRP A 114 6.53 -11.83 1.07
CA TRP A 114 6.44 -11.17 2.38
C TRP A 114 6.61 -12.16 3.55
N LEU A 115 6.02 -13.36 3.46
CA LEU A 115 6.19 -14.40 4.47
C LEU A 115 7.63 -14.90 4.56
N ASP A 116 8.33 -15.01 3.44
CA ASP A 116 9.75 -15.40 3.43
C ASP A 116 10.62 -14.33 4.12
N ILE A 117 10.30 -13.06 3.93
CA ILE A 117 10.96 -11.93 4.62
C ILE A 117 10.66 -11.98 6.12
N THR A 118 9.40 -12.20 6.52
CA THR A 118 8.99 -12.24 7.93
C THR A 118 9.57 -13.42 8.72
N ASN A 119 10.03 -14.48 8.05
CA ASN A 119 10.75 -15.57 8.71
C ASN A 119 12.03 -15.10 9.43
N ALA A 120 12.59 -13.94 9.06
CA ALA A 120 13.74 -13.35 9.75
C ALA A 120 13.40 -12.89 11.19
N LEU A 121 12.13 -12.70 11.53
CA LEU A 121 11.70 -12.36 12.89
C LEU A 121 12.03 -13.46 13.89
N GLU A 122 12.02 -14.73 13.47
CA GLU A 122 12.41 -15.86 14.30
C GLU A 122 13.90 -15.78 14.68
N ASP A 123 14.77 -15.41 13.73
CA ASP A 123 16.22 -15.31 13.96
C ASP A 123 16.56 -14.22 15.01
N VAL A 124 15.72 -13.22 15.15
CA VAL A 124 15.87 -12.13 16.14
C VAL A 124 14.90 -12.26 17.32
N GLN A 125 14.39 -13.47 17.57
CA GLN A 125 13.55 -13.82 18.73
C GLN A 125 12.27 -12.99 18.86
N VAL A 126 11.68 -12.57 17.77
CA VAL A 126 10.35 -11.94 17.74
C VAL A 126 9.29 -13.04 17.57
N SER A 127 8.63 -13.41 18.64
CA SER A 127 7.55 -14.42 18.64
C SER A 127 6.15 -13.83 18.51
N THR A 128 6.01 -12.52 18.72
CA THR A 128 4.72 -11.82 18.74
C THR A 128 4.81 -10.52 17.95
N VAL A 129 3.82 -10.29 17.11
CA VAL A 129 3.59 -9.02 16.42
C VAL A 129 2.38 -8.32 17.04
N THR A 130 2.41 -6.99 17.06
CA THR A 130 1.36 -6.16 17.68
C THR A 130 0.46 -5.48 16.66
N ARG A 131 0.88 -5.44 15.39
CA ARG A 131 0.09 -4.92 14.28
C ARG A 131 0.55 -5.54 12.97
N LEU A 132 -0.42 -5.85 12.11
CA LEU A 132 -0.20 -6.11 10.68
C LEU A 132 -0.94 -5.06 9.88
N GLY A 133 -0.32 -4.56 8.82
CA GLY A 133 -0.94 -3.64 7.84
C GLY A 133 -0.73 -4.15 6.42
N LEU A 134 -1.73 -3.94 5.57
CA LEU A 134 -1.69 -4.22 4.14
C LEU A 134 -2.31 -3.03 3.40
N ARG A 135 -1.54 -2.41 2.51
CA ARG A 135 -1.95 -1.18 1.83
C ARG A 135 -1.77 -1.30 0.33
N TYR A 136 -2.76 -0.81 -0.41
CA TYR A 136 -2.80 -0.74 -1.86
C TYR A 136 -2.99 0.70 -2.30
N VAL A 137 -2.21 1.13 -3.30
CA VAL A 137 -2.35 2.47 -3.89
C VAL A 137 -2.54 2.32 -5.39
N ASP A 138 -3.65 2.88 -5.88
CA ASP A 138 -4.05 2.87 -7.27
C ASP A 138 -4.00 4.29 -7.84
N PHE A 139 -3.42 4.45 -9.04
CA PHE A 139 -3.42 5.72 -9.76
C PHE A 139 -4.48 5.72 -10.85
N LEU A 140 -5.37 6.70 -10.78
CA LEU A 140 -6.40 6.95 -11.77
C LEU A 140 -5.91 8.02 -12.74
N VAL A 141 -5.56 7.59 -13.94
CA VAL A 141 -5.18 8.47 -15.04
C VAL A 141 -6.29 8.39 -16.09
N PRO A 142 -7.25 9.34 -16.07
CA PRO A 142 -8.42 9.28 -16.94
C PRO A 142 -8.04 9.31 -18.41
N GLN A 143 -8.77 8.52 -19.21
CA GLN A 143 -8.62 8.44 -20.64
C GLN A 143 -9.88 9.02 -21.34
N HIS A 144 -9.76 9.37 -22.62
CA HIS A 144 -10.91 9.73 -23.46
C HIS A 144 -11.78 10.88 -22.93
N GLY A 145 -11.18 11.90 -22.30
CA GLY A 145 -11.89 13.08 -21.79
C GLY A 145 -12.70 12.83 -20.54
N ARG A 146 -12.48 11.72 -19.85
CA ARG A 146 -13.10 11.39 -18.56
C ARG A 146 -12.40 12.09 -17.42
N ARG A 147 -13.04 12.03 -16.24
CA ARG A 147 -12.51 12.58 -14.99
C ARG A 147 -12.28 11.47 -13.97
N PRO A 148 -11.40 11.65 -12.98
CA PRO A 148 -11.17 10.66 -11.93
C PRO A 148 -12.44 10.21 -11.21
N GLU A 149 -13.40 11.12 -11.05
CA GLU A 149 -14.70 10.86 -10.41
C GLU A 149 -15.60 9.89 -11.18
N ASP A 150 -15.36 9.70 -12.48
CA ASP A 150 -16.15 8.76 -13.29
C ASP A 150 -15.80 7.30 -12.96
N TYR A 151 -14.66 7.09 -12.30
CA TYR A 151 -14.16 5.76 -11.91
C TYR A 151 -14.57 5.34 -10.49
N VAL A 152 -15.10 6.25 -9.67
CA VAL A 152 -15.50 5.95 -8.29
C VAL A 152 -16.98 6.21 -8.06
N ASN A 153 -17.62 5.32 -7.26
CA ASN A 153 -19.02 5.41 -6.90
C ASN A 153 -19.27 6.56 -5.90
N ALA A 154 -20.51 7.06 -5.80
CA ALA A 154 -20.90 7.86 -4.66
C ALA A 154 -20.78 7.04 -3.35
N PRO A 155 -20.39 7.63 -2.21
CA PRO A 155 -20.17 9.05 -1.96
C PRO A 155 -18.72 9.53 -2.25
N TRP A 156 -17.88 8.74 -2.91
CA TRP A 156 -16.46 9.05 -3.13
C TRP A 156 -16.25 10.17 -4.15
N ASN A 157 -17.19 10.33 -5.09
CA ASN A 157 -17.09 11.34 -6.14
C ASN A 157 -17.78 12.66 -5.75
N LEU A 158 -17.46 13.74 -6.47
CA LEU A 158 -18.06 15.07 -6.32
C LEU A 158 -19.31 15.26 -7.18
N ASN A 159 -19.87 14.19 -7.76
CA ASN A 159 -21.08 14.29 -8.57
C ASN A 159 -22.25 14.75 -7.68
N GLY A 160 -22.76 15.93 -7.95
CA GLY A 160 -23.79 16.59 -7.13
C GLY A 160 -23.31 17.75 -6.26
N MET A 161 -22.01 18.03 -6.24
CA MET A 161 -21.52 19.26 -5.65
C MET A 161 -22.02 20.46 -6.49
N PRO A 162 -22.70 21.46 -5.89
CA PRO A 162 -23.17 22.60 -6.63
C PRO A 162 -22.00 23.41 -7.19
N ALA A 163 -22.21 24.01 -8.38
CA ALA A 163 -21.23 24.93 -8.94
C ALA A 163 -21.01 26.10 -7.96
N LEU A 164 -19.77 26.39 -7.66
CA LEU A 164 -19.42 27.51 -6.79
C LEU A 164 -19.43 28.80 -7.62
N PRO A 165 -20.24 29.82 -7.24
CA PRO A 165 -20.28 31.07 -7.98
C PRO A 165 -18.86 31.69 -8.09
N GLY A 166 -18.49 32.08 -9.31
CA GLY A 166 -17.19 32.68 -9.60
C GLY A 166 -16.02 31.73 -9.72
N ALA A 167 -16.21 30.43 -9.48
CA ALA A 167 -15.18 29.44 -9.74
C ALA A 167 -15.00 29.21 -11.25
N MET A 168 -13.76 29.25 -11.74
CA MET A 168 -13.47 28.99 -13.16
C MET A 168 -13.56 27.49 -13.51
N ARG A 169 -13.36 26.63 -12.52
CA ARG A 169 -13.47 25.17 -12.62
C ARG A 169 -13.80 24.55 -11.25
N GLY A 170 -14.02 23.25 -11.22
CA GLY A 170 -14.19 22.50 -9.97
C GLY A 170 -12.93 22.52 -9.07
N PRO A 171 -12.98 21.92 -7.88
CA PRO A 171 -11.87 21.93 -6.93
C PRO A 171 -10.57 21.43 -7.54
N ASP A 172 -9.45 22.10 -7.27
CA ASP A 172 -8.12 21.64 -7.69
C ASP A 172 -7.67 20.42 -6.88
N LEU A 173 -8.17 20.27 -5.66
CA LEU A 173 -7.93 19.15 -4.78
C LEU A 173 -9.25 18.73 -4.11
N HIS A 174 -9.52 17.44 -4.11
CA HIS A 174 -10.59 16.83 -3.32
C HIS A 174 -10.07 15.60 -2.62
N VAL A 175 -10.44 15.41 -1.36
CA VAL A 175 -10.11 14.23 -0.56
C VAL A 175 -11.37 13.73 0.13
N SER A 176 -11.75 12.49 -0.15
CA SER A 176 -12.77 11.73 0.59
C SER A 176 -12.08 10.61 1.36
N MET A 177 -12.39 10.48 2.64
CA MET A 177 -11.78 9.47 3.51
C MET A 177 -12.84 8.84 4.41
N VAL A 178 -12.78 7.52 4.57
CA VAL A 178 -13.64 6.75 5.47
C VAL A 178 -12.79 5.75 6.24
N ASP A 179 -12.99 5.72 7.56
CA ASP A 179 -12.43 4.69 8.44
C ASP A 179 -13.54 3.69 8.79
N VAL A 180 -13.31 2.42 8.46
CA VAL A 180 -14.24 1.30 8.72
C VAL A 180 -13.68 0.41 9.80
N ALA A 181 -14.48 0.12 10.84
CA ALA A 181 -14.13 -0.87 11.86
C ALA A 181 -14.49 -2.27 11.37
N TYR A 182 -13.59 -3.22 11.61
CA TYR A 182 -13.77 -4.65 11.38
C TYR A 182 -13.71 -5.38 12.73
N PRO A 183 -14.17 -6.65 12.83
CA PRO A 183 -14.03 -7.44 14.06
C PRO A 183 -12.58 -7.53 14.55
N ALA A 184 -11.61 -7.54 13.61
CA ALA A 184 -10.19 -7.47 13.94
C ALA A 184 -9.57 -6.27 13.16
N GLY A 185 -9.39 -5.14 13.88
CA GLY A 185 -8.72 -3.96 13.35
C GLY A 185 -9.61 -3.01 12.54
N ARG A 186 -9.03 -2.29 11.60
CA ARG A 186 -9.69 -1.20 10.86
C ARG A 186 -9.21 -1.18 9.41
N MET A 187 -9.96 -0.45 8.58
CA MET A 187 -9.54 -0.12 7.22
C MET A 187 -9.82 1.35 6.97
N ARG A 188 -8.84 2.05 6.43
CA ARG A 188 -8.98 3.39 5.85
C ARG A 188 -9.08 3.28 4.35
N LEU A 189 -10.12 3.88 3.79
CA LEU A 189 -10.28 4.06 2.37
C LEU A 189 -10.22 5.55 2.07
N GLN A 190 -9.42 5.93 1.10
CA GLN A 190 -9.26 7.32 0.70
C GLN A 190 -9.30 7.43 -0.82
N PHE A 191 -10.04 8.42 -1.31
CA PHE A 191 -9.98 8.87 -2.68
C PHE A 191 -9.49 10.32 -2.69
N MET A 192 -8.42 10.56 -3.45
CA MET A 192 -7.87 11.89 -3.68
C MET A 192 -7.97 12.20 -5.17
N ARG A 193 -8.53 13.35 -5.49
CA ARG A 193 -8.51 13.93 -6.82
C ARG A 193 -7.61 15.15 -6.81
N GLY A 194 -6.79 15.29 -7.84
CA GLY A 194 -5.89 16.42 -8.02
C GLY A 194 -5.66 16.75 -9.48
N PHE A 195 -4.79 17.73 -9.71
CA PHE A 195 -4.32 18.11 -11.03
C PHE A 195 -2.80 17.99 -11.08
N GLY A 196 -2.27 17.40 -12.13
CA GLY A 196 -0.84 17.18 -12.32
C GLY A 196 -0.53 15.72 -12.63
N VAL A 197 0.58 15.23 -12.07
CA VAL A 197 0.98 13.81 -12.14
C VAL A 197 0.61 13.16 -10.81
N PRO A 198 -0.09 12.00 -10.81
CA PRO A 198 -0.43 11.34 -9.57
C PRO A 198 0.85 10.94 -8.80
N SER A 199 0.82 11.08 -7.49
CA SER A 199 1.93 10.75 -6.60
C SER A 199 1.46 9.88 -5.45
N LEU A 200 2.37 9.09 -4.89
CA LEU A 200 2.09 8.33 -3.67
C LEU A 200 1.69 9.26 -2.53
N PRO A 201 0.83 8.79 -1.60
CA PRO A 201 0.57 9.46 -0.33
C PRO A 201 1.85 9.91 0.36
N MET A 202 1.77 11.03 1.08
CA MET A 202 2.96 11.72 1.62
C MET A 202 3.81 10.82 2.53
N ASP A 203 3.19 9.95 3.30
CA ASP A 203 3.84 8.99 4.21
C ASP A 203 4.54 7.82 3.49
N LEU A 204 4.27 7.62 2.21
CA LEU A 204 4.92 6.62 1.36
C LEU A 204 6.00 7.23 0.45
N GLN A 205 6.12 8.55 0.43
CA GLN A 205 7.18 9.22 -0.32
C GLN A 205 8.55 8.87 0.27
N GLY A 206 9.54 8.69 -0.61
CA GLY A 206 10.89 8.27 -0.20
C GLY A 206 11.04 6.75 -0.01
N MET A 207 10.01 5.96 -0.33
CA MET A 207 10.12 4.52 -0.54
C MET A 207 10.46 4.21 -2.02
N LEU A 208 9.74 3.29 -2.65
CA LEU A 208 9.86 3.04 -4.09
C LEU A 208 9.05 4.07 -4.89
N SER A 209 9.57 4.45 -6.04
CA SER A 209 8.80 5.26 -6.99
C SER A 209 8.03 4.34 -7.93
N PRO A 210 6.70 4.52 -8.09
CA PRO A 210 5.92 3.75 -9.05
C PRO A 210 6.51 3.86 -10.46
N ARG A 211 6.66 2.73 -11.15
CA ARG A 211 7.04 2.72 -12.57
C ARG A 211 5.84 3.21 -13.38
N GLN A 212 5.88 4.44 -13.82
CA GLN A 212 4.94 4.92 -14.83
C GLN A 212 5.43 4.42 -16.19
N GLN A 213 4.64 3.61 -16.89
CA GLN A 213 4.99 3.10 -18.24
C GLN A 213 5.17 4.23 -19.25
N SER A 214 4.55 5.36 -19.04
CA SER A 214 4.82 6.67 -19.62
C SER A 214 4.31 7.71 -18.63
N ALA A 215 5.11 8.73 -18.34
CA ALA A 215 4.62 9.83 -17.52
C ALA A 215 3.37 10.40 -18.20
N PRO A 216 2.18 10.34 -17.60
CA PRO A 216 0.99 10.93 -18.20
C PRO A 216 1.23 12.43 -18.35
N ALA A 217 0.71 13.02 -19.42
CA ALA A 217 0.66 14.48 -19.51
C ALA A 217 -0.03 15.02 -18.26
N PRO A 218 0.45 16.15 -17.68
CA PRO A 218 -0.21 16.77 -16.54
C PRO A 218 -1.69 17.01 -16.84
N GLY A 219 -2.55 16.49 -15.99
CA GLY A 219 -4.00 16.56 -16.16
C GLY A 219 -4.75 16.28 -14.88
N GLU A 220 -6.05 16.08 -14.97
CA GLU A 220 -6.82 15.59 -13.83
C GLU A 220 -6.42 14.15 -13.54
N CYS A 221 -6.14 13.85 -12.28
CA CYS A 221 -5.76 12.52 -11.82
C CYS A 221 -6.40 12.20 -10.48
N GLY A 222 -6.45 10.92 -10.15
CA GLY A 222 -6.94 10.44 -8.87
C GLY A 222 -5.99 9.42 -8.25
N VAL A 223 -6.13 9.26 -6.95
CA VAL A 223 -5.46 8.21 -6.17
C VAL A 223 -6.49 7.54 -5.30
N ILE A 224 -6.58 6.20 -5.36
CA ILE A 224 -7.28 5.40 -4.37
C ILE A 224 -6.24 4.80 -3.45
N ASP A 225 -6.42 4.97 -2.16
CA ASP A 225 -5.54 4.47 -1.12
C ASP A 225 -6.36 3.63 -0.13
N SER A 226 -6.03 2.35 -0.06
CA SER A 226 -6.72 1.36 0.76
C SER A 226 -5.74 0.80 1.78
N ASP A 227 -5.83 1.22 3.03
CA ASP A 227 -4.98 0.79 4.15
C ASP A 227 -5.81 -0.05 5.14
N ARG A 228 -5.54 -1.35 5.19
CA ARG A 228 -6.19 -2.32 6.08
C ARG A 228 -5.21 -2.83 7.11
N TRP A 229 -5.56 -2.74 8.40
CA TRP A 229 -4.69 -3.25 9.45
C TRP A 229 -5.46 -4.01 10.54
N VAL A 230 -4.73 -4.89 11.22
CA VAL A 230 -5.16 -5.64 12.39
C VAL A 230 -4.24 -5.26 13.54
N ASP A 231 -4.81 -4.79 14.64
CA ASP A 231 -4.11 -4.51 15.88
C ASP A 231 -4.29 -5.67 16.87
N GLY A 232 -3.40 -5.77 17.84
CA GLY A 232 -3.41 -6.79 18.88
C GLY A 232 -2.22 -7.74 18.80
N GLU A 233 -2.07 -8.56 19.81
CA GLU A 233 -0.99 -9.53 19.89
C GLU A 233 -1.31 -10.77 19.05
N HIS A 234 -0.46 -11.07 18.09
CA HIS A 234 -0.55 -12.25 17.23
C HIS A 234 0.79 -12.95 17.21
N ARG A 235 0.77 -14.27 17.05
CA ARG A 235 2.00 -15.03 16.86
C ARG A 235 2.69 -14.63 15.55
N ALA A 236 4.01 -14.47 15.61
CA ALA A 236 4.83 -14.14 14.44
C ALA A 236 5.17 -15.37 13.56
N ASP A 237 4.37 -16.45 13.64
CA ASP A 237 4.57 -17.63 12.81
C ASP A 237 3.90 -17.49 11.44
N ARG A 238 4.47 -18.19 10.45
CA ARG A 238 4.04 -18.15 9.04
C ARG A 238 2.54 -18.43 8.85
N ALA A 239 1.97 -19.38 9.61
CA ALA A 239 0.57 -19.77 9.46
C ALA A 239 -0.36 -18.65 9.91
N THR A 240 -0.10 -18.06 11.09
CA THR A 240 -0.86 -16.93 11.64
C THR A 240 -0.76 -15.71 10.72
N LEU A 241 0.46 -15.34 10.31
CA LEU A 241 0.67 -14.19 9.42
C LEU A 241 0.00 -14.38 8.05
N SER A 242 0.06 -15.59 7.48
CA SER A 242 -0.61 -15.93 6.21
C SER A 242 -2.13 -15.83 6.30
N GLN A 243 -2.72 -16.30 7.38
CA GLN A 243 -4.17 -16.19 7.62
C GLN A 243 -4.61 -14.73 7.71
N LEU A 244 -3.93 -13.93 8.52
CA LEU A 244 -4.24 -12.51 8.69
C LEU A 244 -4.07 -11.73 7.39
N PHE A 245 -3.00 -12.00 6.63
CA PHE A 245 -2.79 -11.41 5.31
C PHE A 245 -3.97 -11.71 4.38
N THR A 246 -4.38 -12.98 4.30
CA THR A 246 -5.48 -13.43 3.42
C THR A 246 -6.79 -12.73 3.78
N GLN A 247 -7.08 -12.58 5.08
CA GLN A 247 -8.26 -11.86 5.53
C GLN A 247 -8.19 -10.37 5.14
N MET A 248 -7.07 -9.70 5.41
CA MET A 248 -6.89 -8.28 5.06
C MET A 248 -6.98 -8.05 3.56
N HIS A 249 -6.40 -8.94 2.74
CA HIS A 249 -6.49 -8.88 1.29
C HIS A 249 -7.94 -9.02 0.80
N THR A 250 -8.70 -9.95 1.37
CA THR A 250 -10.12 -10.16 1.04
C THR A 250 -10.94 -8.92 1.36
N ASP A 251 -10.74 -8.34 2.56
CA ASP A 251 -11.43 -7.14 3.00
C ASP A 251 -11.11 -5.95 2.05
N ALA A 252 -9.81 -5.70 1.78
CA ALA A 252 -9.37 -4.60 0.92
C ALA A 252 -9.86 -4.75 -0.53
N SER A 253 -9.79 -5.96 -1.10
CA SER A 253 -10.29 -6.25 -2.45
C SER A 253 -11.78 -6.04 -2.57
N SER A 254 -12.55 -6.44 -1.55
CA SER A 254 -14.01 -6.26 -1.51
C SER A 254 -14.37 -4.78 -1.44
N ALA A 255 -13.68 -4.03 -0.59
CA ALA A 255 -13.89 -2.58 -0.44
C ALA A 255 -13.52 -1.82 -1.72
N PHE A 256 -12.37 -2.14 -2.35
CA PHE A 256 -11.98 -1.55 -3.62
C PHE A 256 -13.04 -1.78 -4.71
N ARG A 257 -13.54 -3.02 -4.85
CA ARG A 257 -14.58 -3.35 -5.83
C ARG A 257 -15.90 -2.63 -5.56
N ALA A 258 -16.25 -2.37 -4.30
CA ALA A 258 -17.43 -1.60 -3.94
C ALA A 258 -17.25 -0.09 -4.21
N MET A 259 -16.01 0.39 -4.17
CA MET A 259 -15.67 1.78 -4.40
C MET A 259 -15.71 2.19 -5.87
N ILE A 260 -15.36 1.29 -6.78
CA ILE A 260 -15.20 1.59 -8.21
C ILE A 260 -16.51 1.40 -9.00
N THR A 261 -16.65 2.17 -10.10
CA THR A 261 -17.81 2.09 -10.99
C THR A 261 -17.72 0.89 -11.95
N PRO A 262 -18.85 0.47 -12.57
CA PRO A 262 -18.83 -0.49 -13.67
C PRO A 262 -17.94 -0.04 -14.83
N LEU A 263 -17.88 1.26 -15.10
CA LEU A 263 -16.98 1.85 -16.10
C LEU A 263 -15.52 1.55 -15.81
N ALA A 264 -15.06 1.83 -14.60
CA ALA A 264 -13.70 1.52 -14.15
C ALA A 264 -13.37 0.04 -14.35
N ARG A 265 -14.30 -0.84 -13.95
CA ARG A 265 -14.16 -2.27 -14.10
C ARG A 265 -14.02 -2.69 -15.57
N CYS A 266 -14.84 -2.14 -16.47
CA CYS A 266 -14.74 -2.43 -17.90
C CYS A 266 -13.39 -1.99 -18.53
N GLU A 267 -12.82 -0.88 -18.08
CA GLU A 267 -11.55 -0.39 -18.62
C GLU A 267 -10.34 -1.14 -18.07
N TRP A 268 -10.38 -1.51 -16.78
CA TRP A 268 -9.25 -2.16 -16.12
C TRP A 268 -9.26 -3.68 -16.29
N ASP A 269 -10.45 -4.29 -16.48
CA ASP A 269 -10.65 -5.70 -16.72
C ASP A 269 -11.61 -5.95 -17.89
N PRO A 270 -11.19 -5.67 -19.13
CA PRO A 270 -12.06 -5.79 -20.30
C PRO A 270 -12.48 -7.23 -20.61
N GLU A 271 -11.80 -8.24 -20.08
CA GLU A 271 -12.16 -9.65 -20.27
C GLU A 271 -13.32 -10.07 -19.38
N ALA A 272 -13.33 -9.66 -18.10
CA ALA A 272 -14.47 -9.91 -17.20
C ALA A 272 -15.75 -9.22 -17.71
N ALA A 273 -15.63 -8.03 -18.30
CA ALA A 273 -16.76 -7.30 -18.87
C ALA A 273 -17.42 -8.00 -20.07
N ARG A 274 -16.69 -8.87 -20.79
CA ARG A 274 -17.24 -9.68 -21.90
C ARG A 274 -17.97 -10.93 -21.42
N GLY A 275 -17.58 -11.47 -20.26
CA GLY A 275 -18.20 -12.68 -19.69
C GLY A 275 -19.57 -12.45 -19.04
N ASP A 276 -19.82 -11.24 -18.52
CA ASP A 276 -21.09 -10.88 -17.86
C ASP A 276 -22.24 -10.60 -18.87
N ASN A 277 -21.95 -10.51 -20.17
CA ASN A 277 -22.92 -10.29 -21.26
C ASN A 277 -23.22 -11.54 -22.10
N ALA A 278 -22.75 -12.72 -21.71
CA ALA A 278 -23.01 -14.00 -22.35
C ALA A 278 -23.86 -14.87 -21.42
#